data_1b3c7f63bbaa3ac5e3b206e97ce22c8c
#
_entry.id   1b3c7f63bbaa3ac5e3b206e97ce22c8c
#
_cell.length_a   1.000
_cell.length_b   1.000
_cell.length_c   1.000
_cell.angle_alpha   90.00
_cell.angle_beta   90.00
_cell.angle_gamma   90.00
#
_symmetry.space_group_name_H-M   'P 1'
#
loop_
_entity.id
_entity.type
_entity.pdbx_description
1 polymer ?
#
loop_
_entity_poly.entity_id
_entity_poly.type
_entity_poly.pdbx_seq_one_letter_code
_entity_poly.pdbx_strand_id
1 'polypeptide(L)'
;MIRTATPPDIQRIIELLHQVNMVHHVIRPDLFKPHTTKYDEEELLAMLNDPNKPIFVYDDGTVLGYAFCQISEIKDHLLLQDIKTLYIDDICVDEIARGKHIGKALYEFVHDYALSIGCYNITLNVWEGNDPALSFYRNMGMQVQKTTMEIIL
;
A
#
# COMPACT_ATOMS: atom_id res chain seq x y z
N MET A 1 -5.91 7.76 -15.14
CA MET A 1 -7.02 6.82 -14.87
C MET A 1 -6.53 5.73 -13.93
N ILE A 2 -7.37 5.36 -12.96
CA ILE A 2 -7.05 4.27 -12.03
C ILE A 2 -7.81 3.02 -12.46
N ARG A 3 -7.12 1.90 -12.49
CA ARG A 3 -7.63 0.59 -12.89
C ARG A 3 -6.95 -0.54 -12.13
N THR A 4 -7.51 -1.73 -12.19
CA THR A 4 -6.84 -2.93 -11.68
C THR A 4 -5.58 -3.21 -12.50
N ALA A 5 -4.52 -3.62 -11.81
CA ALA A 5 -3.27 -4.02 -12.44
C ALA A 5 -3.44 -5.30 -13.26
N THR A 6 -2.69 -5.41 -14.33
CA THR A 6 -2.67 -6.57 -15.24
C THR A 6 -1.23 -7.07 -15.41
N PRO A 7 -1.00 -8.29 -15.92
CA PRO A 7 0.35 -8.83 -16.08
C PRO A 7 1.35 -7.90 -16.81
N PRO A 8 0.99 -7.17 -17.88
CA PRO A 8 1.90 -6.22 -18.51
C PRO A 8 2.41 -5.09 -17.60
N ASP A 9 1.72 -4.82 -16.48
CA ASP A 9 2.13 -3.74 -15.55
C ASP A 9 3.25 -4.18 -14.61
N ILE A 10 3.54 -5.48 -14.49
CA ILE A 10 4.41 -6.03 -13.44
C ILE A 10 5.81 -5.42 -13.48
N GLN A 11 6.42 -5.29 -14.64
CA GLN A 11 7.77 -4.74 -14.74
C GLN A 11 7.82 -3.30 -14.22
N ARG A 12 6.82 -2.51 -14.56
CA ARG A 12 6.74 -1.13 -14.09
C ARG A 12 6.46 -1.05 -12.58
N ILE A 13 5.63 -1.94 -12.07
CA ILE A 13 5.37 -2.06 -10.62
C ILE A 13 6.65 -2.38 -9.87
N ILE A 14 7.48 -3.29 -10.39
CA ILE A 14 8.77 -3.66 -9.80
C ILE A 14 9.71 -2.44 -9.72
N GLU A 15 9.77 -1.61 -10.77
CA GLU A 15 10.56 -0.38 -10.74
C GLU A 15 10.11 0.56 -9.61
N LEU A 16 8.81 0.71 -9.42
CA LEU A 16 8.24 1.53 -8.33
C LEU A 16 8.52 0.91 -6.95
N LEU A 17 8.46 -0.42 -6.83
CA LEU A 17 8.81 -1.13 -5.59
C LEU A 17 10.26 -0.88 -5.19
N HIS A 18 11.19 -0.79 -6.15
CA HIS A 18 12.57 -0.42 -5.86
C HIS A 18 12.67 0.97 -5.23
N GLN A 19 11.91 1.95 -5.72
CA GLN A 19 11.90 3.30 -5.15
C GLN A 19 11.43 3.28 -3.69
N VAL A 20 10.34 2.58 -3.39
CA VAL A 20 9.80 2.45 -2.02
C VAL A 20 10.78 1.75 -1.10
N ASN A 21 11.37 0.66 -1.56
CA ASN A 21 12.33 -0.07 -0.73
C ASN A 21 13.54 0.79 -0.35
N MET A 22 14.00 1.65 -1.24
CA MET A 22 15.10 2.56 -0.93
C MET A 22 14.71 3.60 0.13
N VAL A 23 13.47 4.07 0.14
CA VAL A 23 12.96 4.94 1.21
C VAL A 23 13.02 4.21 2.56
N HIS A 24 12.54 2.99 2.63
CA HIS A 24 12.57 2.18 3.85
C HIS A 24 14.00 1.84 4.29
N HIS A 25 14.88 1.53 3.34
CA HIS A 25 16.28 1.28 3.63
C HIS A 25 16.98 2.50 4.24
N VAL A 26 16.71 3.70 3.74
CA VAL A 26 17.28 4.94 4.30
C VAL A 26 16.78 5.18 5.73
N ILE A 27 15.51 4.89 6.01
CA ILE A 27 14.92 5.05 7.34
C ILE A 27 15.43 3.99 8.33
N ARG A 28 15.45 2.72 7.91
CA ARG A 28 15.84 1.56 8.73
C ARG A 28 16.79 0.65 7.96
N PRO A 29 18.07 1.08 7.80
CA PRO A 29 19.08 0.27 7.09
C PRO A 29 19.41 -1.04 7.79
N ASP A 30 19.11 -1.14 9.08
CA ASP A 30 19.26 -2.36 9.88
C ASP A 30 18.18 -3.41 9.55
N LEU A 31 17.03 -3.01 9.04
CA LEU A 31 15.91 -3.92 8.72
C LEU A 31 15.75 -4.17 7.23
N PHE A 32 15.99 -3.17 6.40
CA PHE A 32 15.73 -3.25 4.96
C PHE A 32 17.02 -3.33 4.15
N LYS A 33 17.14 -4.37 3.32
CA LYS A 33 18.25 -4.50 2.35
C LYS A 33 18.11 -3.43 1.27
N PRO A 34 19.23 -2.85 0.78
CA PRO A 34 19.20 -1.95 -0.38
C PRO A 34 19.03 -2.74 -1.69
N HIS A 35 18.62 -2.06 -2.75
CA HIS A 35 18.60 -2.55 -4.13
C HIS A 35 17.79 -3.83 -4.32
N THR A 36 16.64 -3.94 -3.68
CA THR A 36 15.73 -5.08 -3.78
C THR A 36 14.28 -4.61 -3.77
N THR A 37 13.35 -5.54 -3.90
CA THR A 37 11.92 -5.28 -3.87
C THR A 37 11.22 -6.18 -2.86
N LYS A 38 10.06 -5.72 -2.38
CA LYS A 38 9.21 -6.48 -1.46
C LYS A 38 8.65 -7.74 -2.10
N TYR A 39 8.33 -7.69 -3.40
CA TYR A 39 7.75 -8.78 -4.18
C TYR A 39 8.53 -8.99 -5.46
N ASP A 40 8.69 -10.24 -5.87
CA ASP A 40 9.22 -10.61 -7.18
C ASP A 40 8.09 -10.77 -8.22
N GLU A 41 8.45 -11.05 -9.47
CA GLU A 41 7.49 -11.21 -10.55
C GLU A 41 6.51 -12.37 -10.30
N GLU A 42 6.98 -13.49 -9.79
CA GLU A 42 6.16 -14.67 -9.51
C GLU A 42 5.12 -14.36 -8.42
N GLU A 43 5.54 -13.70 -7.34
CA GLU A 43 4.65 -13.28 -6.27
C GLU A 43 3.59 -12.30 -6.76
N LEU A 44 3.98 -11.34 -7.60
CA LEU A 44 3.05 -10.36 -8.18
C LEU A 44 2.03 -11.02 -9.11
N LEU A 45 2.45 -11.97 -9.94
CA LEU A 45 1.52 -12.75 -10.78
C LEU A 45 0.49 -13.50 -9.92
N ALA A 46 0.93 -14.12 -8.82
CA ALA A 46 0.03 -14.80 -7.90
C ALA A 46 -0.95 -13.83 -7.25
N MET A 47 -0.49 -12.64 -6.85
CA MET A 47 -1.34 -11.60 -6.25
C MET A 47 -2.40 -11.09 -7.21
N LEU A 48 -2.10 -10.96 -8.51
CA LEU A 48 -3.08 -10.54 -9.51
C LEU A 48 -4.25 -11.51 -9.64
N ASN A 49 -4.07 -12.77 -9.28
CA ASN A 49 -5.10 -13.80 -9.30
C ASN A 49 -5.80 -14.00 -7.94
N ASP A 50 -5.41 -13.23 -6.93
CA ASP A 50 -6.00 -13.31 -5.58
C ASP A 50 -7.00 -12.17 -5.37
N PRO A 51 -8.32 -12.47 -5.26
CA PRO A 51 -9.33 -11.44 -5.07
C PRO A 51 -9.20 -10.69 -3.72
N ASN A 52 -8.48 -11.25 -2.76
CA ASN A 52 -8.23 -10.61 -1.47
C ASN A 52 -6.97 -9.74 -1.47
N LYS A 53 -6.26 -9.65 -2.58
CA LYS A 53 -5.05 -8.83 -2.74
C LYS A 53 -5.13 -7.95 -3.98
N PRO A 54 -6.14 -7.08 -4.09
CA PRO A 54 -6.27 -6.23 -5.27
C PRO A 54 -5.10 -5.24 -5.37
N ILE A 55 -4.62 -5.07 -6.60
CA ILE A 55 -3.61 -4.07 -6.95
C ILE A 55 -4.22 -3.10 -7.94
N PHE A 56 -4.19 -1.81 -7.59
CA PHE A 56 -4.66 -0.73 -8.47
C PHE A 56 -3.47 0.07 -8.96
N VAL A 57 -3.54 0.52 -10.20
CA VAL A 57 -2.51 1.36 -10.81
C VAL A 57 -3.12 2.65 -11.33
N TYR A 58 -2.34 3.73 -11.22
CA TYR A 58 -2.63 4.99 -11.90
C TYR A 58 -1.91 4.99 -13.25
N ASP A 59 -2.69 5.00 -14.32
CA ASP A 59 -2.20 4.88 -15.70
C ASP A 59 -2.52 6.15 -16.48
N ASP A 60 -1.49 6.80 -17.00
CA ASP A 60 -1.57 7.98 -17.87
C ASP A 60 -0.66 7.76 -19.09
N GLY A 61 -0.89 6.64 -19.80
CA GLY A 61 -0.02 6.15 -20.88
C GLY A 61 1.15 5.33 -20.38
N THR A 62 1.53 5.49 -19.13
CA THR A 62 2.44 4.64 -18.36
C THR A 62 1.95 4.60 -16.91
N VAL A 63 2.28 3.55 -16.20
CA VAL A 63 1.95 3.45 -14.77
C VAL A 63 2.84 4.40 -13.97
N LEU A 64 2.20 5.36 -13.30
CA LEU A 64 2.86 6.39 -12.50
C LEU A 64 2.73 6.16 -10.99
N GLY A 65 1.92 5.20 -10.58
CA GLY A 65 1.72 4.87 -9.19
C GLY A 65 0.88 3.62 -9.02
N TYR A 66 0.87 3.08 -7.81
CA TYR A 66 0.09 1.90 -7.45
C TYR A 66 -0.46 1.98 -6.04
N ALA A 67 -1.44 1.14 -5.76
CA ALA A 67 -1.90 0.81 -4.42
C ALA A 67 -2.02 -0.70 -4.28
N PHE A 68 -1.31 -1.29 -3.32
CA PHE A 68 -1.44 -2.69 -2.92
C PHE A 68 -2.41 -2.78 -1.74
N CYS A 69 -3.42 -3.62 -1.87
CA CYS A 69 -4.42 -3.82 -0.84
C CYS A 69 -4.50 -5.29 -0.43
N GLN A 70 -4.92 -5.51 0.82
CA GLN A 70 -5.25 -6.84 1.34
C GLN A 70 -6.58 -6.76 2.07
N ILE A 71 -7.50 -7.65 1.75
CA ILE A 71 -8.81 -7.73 2.39
C ILE A 71 -8.80 -8.89 3.37
N SER A 72 -9.19 -8.61 4.61
CA SER A 72 -9.32 -9.61 5.66
C SER A 72 -10.66 -9.48 6.35
N GLU A 73 -11.19 -10.62 6.80
CA GLU A 73 -12.40 -10.68 7.61
C GLU A 73 -12.12 -11.44 8.89
N ILE A 74 -12.64 -10.91 10.00
CA ILE A 74 -12.70 -11.62 11.28
C ILE A 74 -14.15 -12.02 11.47
N LYS A 75 -14.38 -13.34 11.68
CA LYS A 75 -15.70 -13.91 11.96
C LYS A 75 -15.62 -14.89 13.10
N ASP A 76 -16.58 -14.82 13.99
CA ASP A 76 -16.75 -15.77 15.11
C ASP A 76 -15.48 -15.93 15.97
N HIS A 77 -14.73 -14.84 16.13
CA HIS A 77 -13.54 -14.80 16.97
C HIS A 77 -13.93 -14.65 18.44
N LEU A 78 -13.23 -15.35 19.35
CA LEU A 78 -13.54 -15.29 20.77
C LEU A 78 -13.40 -13.90 21.39
N LEU A 79 -12.46 -13.08 20.88
CA LEU A 79 -12.14 -11.78 21.45
C LEU A 79 -12.66 -10.62 20.58
N LEU A 80 -12.55 -10.75 19.26
CA LEU A 80 -12.77 -9.65 18.33
C LEU A 80 -14.15 -9.72 17.68
N GLN A 81 -14.71 -8.54 17.40
CA GLN A 81 -15.95 -8.41 16.64
C GLN A 81 -15.77 -8.85 15.19
N ASP A 82 -16.87 -9.19 14.52
CA ASP A 82 -16.89 -9.49 13.10
C ASP A 82 -16.64 -8.20 12.31
N ILE A 83 -15.46 -8.10 11.69
CA ILE A 83 -15.02 -6.90 10.97
C ILE A 83 -14.33 -7.30 9.68
N LYS A 84 -14.68 -6.60 8.60
CA LYS A 84 -13.97 -6.65 7.32
C LYS A 84 -13.05 -5.42 7.23
N THR A 85 -11.78 -5.66 7.00
CA THR A 85 -10.74 -4.62 6.92
C THR A 85 -10.07 -4.64 5.56
N LEU A 86 -9.88 -3.46 4.97
CA LEU A 86 -8.93 -3.30 3.87
C LEU A 86 -7.63 -2.76 4.45
N TYR A 87 -6.56 -3.53 4.30
CA TYR A 87 -5.22 -3.12 4.66
C TYR A 87 -4.50 -2.58 3.42
N ILE A 88 -4.01 -1.34 3.49
CA ILE A 88 -3.14 -0.79 2.46
C ILE A 88 -1.72 -1.24 2.77
N ASP A 89 -1.24 -2.19 1.99
CA ASP A 89 0.12 -2.70 2.13
C ASP A 89 1.15 -1.65 1.68
N ASP A 90 0.83 -0.92 0.60
CA ASP A 90 1.67 0.15 0.09
C ASP A 90 0.92 1.03 -0.92
N ILE A 91 1.21 2.33 -0.91
CA ILE A 91 0.88 3.28 -1.98
C ILE A 91 2.17 3.95 -2.41
N CYS A 92 2.47 3.91 -3.69
CA CYS A 92 3.65 4.52 -4.27
C CYS A 92 3.29 5.38 -5.47
N VAL A 93 3.95 6.52 -5.57
CA VAL A 93 3.93 7.38 -6.76
C VAL A 93 5.35 7.54 -7.25
N ASP A 94 5.55 7.40 -8.56
CA ASP A 94 6.85 7.62 -9.18
C ASP A 94 7.42 8.99 -8.79
N GLU A 95 8.70 9.04 -8.47
CA GLU A 95 9.39 10.26 -8.08
C GLU A 95 9.19 11.39 -9.08
N ILE A 96 9.20 11.07 -10.38
CA ILE A 96 9.02 12.06 -11.46
C ILE A 96 7.60 12.61 -11.56
N ALA A 97 6.63 11.93 -10.97
CA ALA A 97 5.20 12.27 -11.02
C ALA A 97 4.64 12.81 -9.70
N ARG A 98 5.49 13.05 -8.71
CA ARG A 98 5.07 13.61 -7.42
C ARG A 98 4.59 15.05 -7.56
N GLY A 99 3.69 15.48 -6.66
CA GLY A 99 3.10 16.82 -6.71
C GLY A 99 1.92 16.97 -7.66
N LYS A 100 1.46 15.88 -8.30
CA LYS A 100 0.33 15.86 -9.23
C LYS A 100 -0.94 15.25 -8.63
N HIS A 101 -0.99 15.09 -7.31
CA HIS A 101 -2.12 14.52 -6.56
C HIS A 101 -2.47 13.07 -6.92
N ILE A 102 -1.53 12.31 -7.49
CA ILE A 102 -1.72 10.90 -7.86
C ILE A 102 -1.92 10.04 -6.62
N GLY A 103 -1.13 10.26 -5.57
CA GLY A 103 -1.29 9.54 -4.30
C GLY A 103 -2.65 9.75 -3.68
N LYS A 104 -3.15 10.99 -3.70
CA LYS A 104 -4.50 11.32 -3.22
C LYS A 104 -5.56 10.58 -4.04
N ALA A 105 -5.44 10.60 -5.37
CA ALA A 105 -6.38 9.91 -6.26
C ALA A 105 -6.40 8.39 -5.99
N LEU A 106 -5.23 7.78 -5.81
CA LEU A 106 -5.12 6.35 -5.46
C LEU A 106 -5.77 6.04 -4.11
N TYR A 107 -5.51 6.87 -3.10
CA TYR A 107 -6.12 6.69 -1.78
C TYR A 107 -7.65 6.81 -1.84
N GLU A 108 -8.17 7.84 -2.51
CA GLU A 108 -9.61 8.04 -2.67
C GLU A 108 -10.27 6.89 -3.40
N PHE A 109 -9.62 6.36 -4.43
CA PHE A 109 -10.10 5.16 -5.15
C PHE A 109 -10.18 3.94 -4.23
N VAL A 110 -9.13 3.70 -3.43
CA VAL A 110 -9.11 2.60 -2.45
C VAL A 110 -10.18 2.78 -1.38
N HIS A 111 -10.37 4.01 -0.91
CA HIS A 111 -11.41 4.34 0.06
C HIS A 111 -12.81 3.99 -0.48
N ASP A 112 -13.13 4.43 -1.69
CA ASP A 112 -14.42 4.15 -2.32
C ASP A 112 -14.60 2.66 -2.59
N TYR A 113 -13.53 1.97 -3.00
CA TYR A 113 -13.54 0.52 -3.17
C TYR A 113 -13.84 -0.18 -1.84
N ALA A 114 -13.18 0.20 -0.75
CA ALA A 114 -13.41 -0.38 0.57
C ALA A 114 -14.87 -0.21 1.03
N LEU A 115 -15.45 0.98 0.81
CA LEU A 115 -16.87 1.22 1.07
C LEU A 115 -17.76 0.30 0.24
N SER A 116 -17.45 0.14 -1.05
CA SER A 116 -18.27 -0.66 -1.98
C SER A 116 -18.32 -2.14 -1.62
N ILE A 117 -17.28 -2.67 -0.98
CA ILE A 117 -17.22 -4.08 -0.55
C ILE A 117 -17.59 -4.29 0.92
N GLY A 118 -18.05 -3.24 1.61
CA GLY A 118 -18.55 -3.33 2.97
C GLY A 118 -17.48 -3.40 4.06
N CYS A 119 -16.30 -2.84 3.84
CA CYS A 119 -15.29 -2.76 4.88
C CYS A 119 -15.72 -1.82 6.02
N TYR A 120 -15.37 -2.20 7.24
CA TYR A 120 -15.54 -1.37 8.42
C TYR A 120 -14.47 -0.28 8.50
N ASN A 121 -13.25 -0.62 8.16
CA ASN A 121 -12.10 0.30 8.24
C ASN A 121 -11.06 0.04 7.15
N ILE A 122 -10.17 1.01 7.02
CA ILE A 122 -8.92 0.91 6.25
C ILE A 122 -7.78 1.08 7.24
N THR A 123 -6.80 0.20 7.18
CA THR A 123 -5.59 0.27 8.02
C THR A 123 -4.34 0.27 7.17
N LEU A 124 -3.26 0.79 7.71
CA LEU A 124 -1.91 0.73 7.14
C LEU A 124 -0.87 0.94 8.23
N ASN A 125 0.38 0.66 7.91
CA ASN A 125 1.50 0.93 8.78
C ASN A 125 2.42 2.00 8.17
N VAL A 126 2.92 2.90 9.02
CA VAL A 126 3.92 3.91 8.65
C VAL A 126 5.11 3.76 9.59
N TRP A 127 6.31 3.63 9.03
CA TRP A 127 7.54 3.59 9.83
C TRP A 127 7.80 4.94 10.50
N GLU A 128 8.21 4.89 11.76
CA GLU A 128 8.72 6.08 12.45
C GLU A 128 9.89 6.66 11.64
N GLY A 129 9.87 7.96 11.39
CA GLY A 129 10.83 8.64 10.52
C GLY A 129 10.36 8.86 9.09
N ASN A 130 9.24 8.25 8.67
CA ASN A 130 8.61 8.53 7.38
C ASN A 130 7.55 9.65 7.54
N ASP A 131 8.00 10.85 7.83
CA ASP A 131 7.12 12.00 8.10
C ASP A 131 6.25 12.40 6.89
N PRO A 132 6.75 12.36 5.65
CA PRO A 132 5.90 12.64 4.50
C PRO A 132 4.70 11.70 4.37
N ALA A 133 4.91 10.39 4.58
CA ALA A 133 3.82 9.41 4.55
C ALA A 133 2.82 9.64 5.68
N LEU A 134 3.30 9.87 6.90
CA LEU A 134 2.45 10.12 8.06
C LEU A 134 1.58 11.36 7.85
N SER A 135 2.17 12.45 7.37
CA SER A 135 1.45 13.70 7.06
C SER A 135 0.40 13.49 5.96
N PHE A 136 0.76 12.75 4.91
CA PHE A 136 -0.17 12.42 3.83
C PHE A 136 -1.42 11.70 4.35
N TYR A 137 -1.24 10.63 5.12
CA TYR A 137 -2.37 9.86 5.62
C TYR A 137 -3.20 10.61 6.66
N ARG A 138 -2.57 11.42 7.52
CA ARG A 138 -3.30 12.30 8.44
C ARG A 138 -4.16 13.33 7.68
N ASN A 139 -3.64 13.89 6.61
CA ASN A 139 -4.40 14.81 5.75
C ASN A 139 -5.58 14.12 5.04
N MET A 140 -5.51 12.80 4.86
CA MET A 140 -6.63 12.00 4.35
C MET A 140 -7.67 11.64 5.44
N GLY A 141 -7.44 12.03 6.68
CA GLY A 141 -8.37 11.78 7.80
C GLY A 141 -8.04 10.53 8.62
N MET A 142 -6.92 9.88 8.38
CA MET A 142 -6.52 8.71 9.16
C MET A 142 -5.98 9.11 10.54
N GLN A 143 -6.25 8.26 11.53
CA GLN A 143 -5.81 8.43 12.91
C GLN A 143 -4.99 7.23 13.35
N VAL A 144 -4.13 7.43 14.34
CA VAL A 144 -3.35 6.32 14.92
C VAL A 144 -4.30 5.34 15.60
N GLN A 145 -4.25 4.07 15.18
CA GLN A 145 -5.02 2.98 15.76
C GLN A 145 -4.30 2.34 16.95
N LYS A 146 -3.02 2.07 16.78
CA LYS A 146 -2.17 1.41 17.78
C LYS A 146 -0.71 1.75 17.51
N THR A 147 0.15 1.45 18.47
CA THR A 147 1.59 1.70 18.36
C THR A 147 2.37 0.41 18.60
N THR A 148 3.33 0.14 17.73
CA THR A 148 4.31 -0.92 17.92
C THR A 148 5.57 -0.33 18.57
N MET A 149 6.02 -0.94 19.66
CA MET A 149 7.23 -0.54 20.38
C MET A 149 8.32 -1.59 20.14
N GLU A 150 9.59 -1.16 20.09
CA GLU A 150 10.72 -2.09 20.01
C GLU A 150 11.87 -1.66 20.93
N ILE A 151 12.70 -2.62 21.28
CA ILE A 151 14.02 -2.38 21.86
C ILE A 151 15.02 -3.24 21.09
N ILE A 152 16.12 -2.62 20.67
CA ILE A 152 17.22 -3.34 20.02
C ILE A 152 18.17 -3.85 21.10
N LEU A 153 18.46 -5.16 21.09
CA LEU A 153 19.28 -5.83 22.09
C LEU A 153 20.77 -5.84 21.72
#